data_ca18ceab8243890351fd2f8ac13d6375
#
_entry.id   ca18ceab8243890351fd2f8ac13d6375
#
_cell.length_a   1.000
_cell.length_b   1.000
_cell.length_c   1.000
_cell.angle_alpha   90.00
_cell.angle_beta   90.00
_cell.angle_gamma   90.00
#
_symmetry.space_group_name_H-M   'P 1'
#
loop_
_entity.id
_entity.type
_entity.pdbx_description
1 polymer ?
#
loop_
_entity_poly.entity_id
_entity_poly.type
_entity_poly.pdbx_seq_one_letter_code
_entity_poly.pdbx_strand_id
1 'polypeptide(L)'
;VKALCEAKRVTKKNGLIFVAYLMNDYGVLMYGFKENMVKECLGDGRLTEDFYCVSKEKDLYEYVTLSDIEKINEAVSLQREKIIAPDGAANYMRPVLKEMDEVKFELFVRYQMSVAERMDLMGASAHTVDILRVS
;
A
#
# COMPACT_ATOMS: atom_id res chain seq x y z
N VAL A 1 10.15 -8.09 7.27
CA VAL A 1 10.61 -8.15 8.67
C VAL A 1 12.08 -7.74 8.77
N LYS A 2 13.05 -8.41 8.12
CA LYS A 2 14.49 -8.13 8.25
C LYS A 2 14.85 -6.65 8.01
N ALA A 3 14.39 -6.05 6.92
CA ALA A 3 14.65 -4.63 6.62
C ALA A 3 14.13 -3.70 7.72
N LEU A 4 12.98 -4.01 8.29
CA LEU A 4 12.37 -3.20 9.34
C LEU A 4 13.11 -3.36 10.69
N CYS A 5 13.65 -4.55 10.97
CA CYS A 5 14.55 -4.76 12.12
C CYS A 5 15.81 -3.90 12.00
N GLU A 6 16.40 -3.82 10.80
CA GLU A 6 17.57 -2.96 10.57
C GLU A 6 17.22 -1.47 10.65
N ALA A 7 16.09 -1.06 10.10
CA ALA A 7 15.60 0.31 10.26
C ALA A 7 15.43 0.66 11.75
N LYS A 8 14.81 -0.22 12.52
CA LYS A 8 14.67 -0.06 13.98
C LYS A 8 16.02 0.07 14.67
N ARG A 9 16.99 -0.79 14.32
CA ARG A 9 18.33 -0.79 14.92
C ARG A 9 19.07 0.53 14.75
N VAL A 10 18.93 1.17 13.58
CA VAL A 10 19.66 2.42 13.26
C VAL A 10 18.89 3.69 13.62
N THR A 11 17.60 3.57 13.92
CA THR A 11 16.78 4.71 14.29
C THR A 11 16.94 5.04 15.78
N LYS A 12 17.11 6.32 16.08
CA LYS A 12 17.21 6.79 17.47
C LYS A 12 15.93 6.49 18.24
N LYS A 13 16.07 6.32 19.56
CA LYS A 13 14.94 6.24 20.48
C LYS A 13 13.97 7.41 20.24
N ASN A 14 12.67 7.12 20.22
CA ASN A 14 11.59 8.04 19.87
C ASN A 14 11.61 8.54 18.42
N GLY A 15 12.53 8.06 17.57
CA GLY A 15 12.56 8.35 16.16
C GLY A 15 11.41 7.69 15.40
N LEU A 16 11.13 8.18 14.20
CA LEU A 16 10.08 7.67 13.33
C LEU A 16 10.69 6.89 12.15
N ILE A 17 10.01 5.83 11.77
CA ILE A 17 10.28 5.05 10.56
C ILE A 17 9.05 5.18 9.66
N PHE A 18 9.26 5.55 8.41
CA PHE A 18 8.22 5.61 7.37
C PHE A 18 8.37 4.41 6.46
N VAL A 19 7.35 3.57 6.41
CA VAL A 19 7.37 2.33 5.63
C VAL A 19 6.29 2.39 4.57
N ALA A 20 6.70 2.40 3.30
CA ALA A 20 5.78 2.34 2.18
C ALA A 20 5.51 0.89 1.78
N TYR A 21 4.25 0.57 1.57
CA TYR A 21 3.77 -0.74 1.14
C TYR A 21 2.95 -0.64 -0.14
N LEU A 22 3.02 -1.67 -0.97
CA LEU A 22 2.10 -1.91 -2.08
C LEU A 22 0.93 -2.77 -1.61
N MET A 23 -0.30 -2.33 -1.91
CA MET A 23 -1.49 -3.00 -1.37
C MET A 23 -2.00 -4.09 -2.29
N ASN A 24 -2.34 -5.24 -1.69
CA ASN A 24 -2.81 -6.44 -2.39
C ASN A 24 -4.01 -6.16 -3.32
N ASP A 25 -5.05 -5.50 -2.80
CA ASP A 25 -6.28 -5.30 -3.58
C ASP A 25 -6.07 -4.36 -4.76
N TYR A 26 -5.18 -3.39 -4.64
CA TYR A 26 -4.73 -2.60 -5.78
C TYR A 26 -4.09 -3.49 -6.86
N GLY A 27 -3.21 -4.40 -6.47
CA GLY A 27 -2.57 -5.35 -7.39
C GLY A 27 -3.60 -6.23 -8.10
N VAL A 28 -4.55 -6.79 -7.38
CA VAL A 28 -5.65 -7.60 -7.94
C VAL A 28 -6.48 -6.80 -8.95
N LEU A 29 -6.92 -5.61 -8.57
CA LEU A 29 -7.78 -4.78 -9.43
C LEU A 29 -7.05 -4.29 -10.68
N MET A 30 -5.83 -3.81 -10.54
CA MET A 30 -5.09 -3.19 -11.64
C MET A 30 -4.43 -4.20 -12.57
N TYR A 31 -3.76 -5.22 -12.03
CA TYR A 31 -3.02 -6.20 -12.83
C TYR A 31 -3.83 -7.45 -13.14
N GLY A 32 -4.81 -7.78 -12.32
CA GLY A 32 -5.73 -8.88 -12.59
C GLY A 32 -6.89 -8.45 -13.48
N PHE A 33 -7.77 -7.62 -12.96
CA PHE A 33 -9.04 -7.32 -13.62
C PHE A 33 -8.94 -6.25 -14.72
N LYS A 34 -8.28 -5.12 -14.45
CA LYS A 34 -8.19 -4.04 -15.43
C LYS A 34 -7.41 -4.47 -16.68
N GLU A 35 -6.33 -5.22 -16.53
CA GLU A 35 -5.55 -5.78 -17.63
C GLU A 35 -6.16 -7.07 -18.21
N ASN A 36 -7.31 -7.50 -17.70
CA ASN A 36 -8.00 -8.72 -18.13
C ASN A 36 -7.11 -9.99 -18.04
N MET A 37 -6.28 -10.07 -17.02
CA MET A 37 -5.30 -11.14 -16.79
C MET A 37 -5.61 -12.02 -15.57
N VAL A 38 -6.76 -11.82 -14.93
CA VAL A 38 -7.10 -12.50 -13.68
C VAL A 38 -7.10 -14.03 -13.83
N LYS A 39 -7.61 -14.54 -14.94
CA LYS A 39 -7.64 -15.99 -15.21
C LYS A 39 -6.24 -16.56 -15.38
N GLU A 40 -5.38 -15.87 -16.10
CA GLU A 40 -3.99 -16.25 -16.32
C GLU A 40 -3.20 -16.20 -15.01
N CYS A 41 -3.42 -15.15 -14.21
CA CYS A 41 -2.77 -15.02 -12.89
C CYS A 41 -3.19 -16.12 -11.91
N LEU A 42 -4.45 -16.54 -11.93
CA LEU A 42 -4.91 -17.70 -11.16
C LEU A 42 -4.27 -18.99 -11.68
N GLY A 43 -4.21 -19.16 -13.01
CA GLY A 43 -3.67 -20.36 -13.64
C GLY A 43 -2.18 -20.58 -13.45
N ASP A 44 -1.39 -19.51 -13.37
CA ASP A 44 0.08 -19.57 -13.23
C ASP A 44 0.59 -19.33 -11.79
N GLY A 45 -0.31 -19.15 -10.84
CA GLY A 45 0.00 -19.01 -9.42
C GLY A 45 0.48 -17.62 -8.99
N ARG A 46 0.36 -16.59 -9.85
CA ARG A 46 0.60 -15.19 -9.45
C ARG A 46 -0.50 -14.65 -8.53
N LEU A 47 -1.66 -15.29 -8.55
CA LEU A 47 -2.80 -14.96 -7.72
C LEU A 47 -3.38 -16.25 -7.13
N THR A 48 -3.69 -16.26 -5.84
CA THR A 48 -4.40 -17.37 -5.19
C THR A 48 -5.89 -17.28 -5.48
N GLU A 49 -6.64 -18.37 -5.23
CA GLU A 49 -8.10 -18.38 -5.36
C GLU A 49 -8.79 -17.43 -4.37
N ASP A 50 -8.13 -17.07 -3.27
CA ASP A 50 -8.58 -16.05 -2.31
C ASP A 50 -8.16 -14.63 -2.72
N PHE A 51 -7.71 -14.45 -3.96
CA PHE A 51 -7.25 -13.17 -4.51
C PHE A 51 -6.09 -12.56 -3.73
N TYR A 52 -5.12 -13.37 -3.36
CA TYR A 52 -3.87 -12.92 -2.77
C TYR A 52 -2.77 -12.91 -3.83
N CYS A 53 -2.11 -11.76 -4.01
CA CYS A 53 -0.97 -11.64 -4.92
C CYS A 53 0.23 -12.43 -4.37
N VAL A 54 0.80 -13.28 -5.21
CA VAL A 54 1.97 -14.09 -4.85
C VAL A 54 3.21 -13.49 -5.51
N SER A 55 4.15 -13.02 -4.69
CA SER A 55 5.45 -12.53 -5.14
C SER A 55 6.47 -13.66 -5.17
N LYS A 56 7.32 -13.66 -6.19
CA LYS A 56 8.44 -14.60 -6.32
C LYS A 56 9.70 -13.96 -5.73
N GLU A 57 10.68 -14.78 -5.36
CA GLU A 57 11.94 -14.32 -4.76
C GLU A 57 12.67 -13.23 -5.56
N LYS A 58 12.47 -13.22 -6.90
CA LYS A 58 13.08 -12.23 -7.81
C LYS A 58 12.26 -10.96 -8.01
N ASP A 59 11.05 -10.91 -7.49
CA ASP A 59 10.20 -9.74 -7.62
C ASP A 59 10.74 -8.61 -6.73
N LEU A 60 10.73 -7.39 -7.26
CA LEU A 60 11.20 -6.22 -6.53
C LEU A 60 10.27 -5.82 -5.37
N TYR A 61 8.99 -6.19 -5.47
CA TYR A 61 7.97 -5.79 -4.53
C TYR A 61 7.10 -6.97 -4.13
N GLU A 62 6.63 -6.92 -2.91
CA GLU A 62 5.65 -7.84 -2.36
C GLU A 62 4.39 -7.06 -2.02
N TYR A 63 3.24 -7.56 -2.47
CA TYR A 63 1.94 -6.98 -2.13
C TYR A 63 1.49 -7.47 -0.76
N VAL A 64 0.93 -6.56 0.02
CA VAL A 64 0.48 -6.86 1.39
C VAL A 64 -0.94 -6.36 1.63
N THR A 65 -1.60 -6.96 2.62
CA THR A 65 -2.85 -6.48 3.19
C THR A 65 -2.59 -5.65 4.46
N LEU A 66 -3.59 -4.95 4.95
CA LEU A 66 -3.49 -4.27 6.26
C LEU A 66 -3.17 -5.27 7.39
N SER A 67 -3.77 -6.46 7.34
CA SER A 67 -3.48 -7.53 8.31
C SER A 67 -2.02 -7.98 8.28
N ASP A 68 -1.41 -8.04 7.10
CA ASP A 68 0.02 -8.38 6.98
C ASP A 68 0.90 -7.29 7.60
N ILE A 69 0.56 -6.02 7.36
CA ILE A 69 1.29 -4.89 7.95
C ILE A 69 1.23 -4.96 9.47
N GLU A 70 0.07 -5.27 10.05
CA GLU A 70 -0.07 -5.43 11.49
C GLU A 70 0.81 -6.55 12.04
N LYS A 71 0.78 -7.73 11.39
CA LYS A 71 1.66 -8.86 11.77
C LYS A 71 3.15 -8.51 11.67
N ILE A 72 3.54 -7.74 10.64
CA ILE A 72 4.91 -7.26 10.48
C ILE A 72 5.30 -6.36 11.65
N ASN A 73 4.44 -5.41 12.02
CA ASN A 73 4.70 -4.47 13.12
C ASN A 73 4.82 -5.19 14.47
N GLU A 74 3.93 -6.16 14.71
CA GLU A 74 4.00 -7.02 15.91
C GLU A 74 5.31 -7.80 15.96
N ALA A 75 5.71 -8.43 14.85
CA ALA A 75 6.92 -9.25 14.78
C ALA A 75 8.22 -8.45 15.06
N VAL A 76 8.22 -7.15 14.77
CA VAL A 76 9.37 -6.26 15.03
C VAL A 76 9.19 -5.41 16.28
N SER A 77 8.06 -5.54 16.97
CA SER A 77 7.71 -4.75 18.16
C SER A 77 7.89 -3.25 17.93
N LEU A 78 7.25 -2.73 16.89
CA LEU A 78 7.16 -1.32 16.57
C LEU A 78 5.72 -0.84 16.76
N GLN A 79 5.56 0.34 17.32
CA GLN A 79 4.26 0.95 17.56
C GLN A 79 3.90 1.88 16.40
N ARG A 80 2.71 1.66 15.83
CA ARG A 80 2.15 2.58 14.84
C ARG A 80 1.74 3.89 15.48
N GLU A 81 2.22 4.98 14.92
CA GLU A 81 1.70 6.33 15.19
C GLU A 81 0.51 6.63 14.28
N LYS A 82 0.65 6.30 13.01
CA LYS A 82 -0.32 6.62 11.97
C LYS A 82 -0.07 5.76 10.73
N ILE A 83 -1.13 5.43 10.01
CA ILE A 83 -1.05 4.90 8.65
C ILE A 83 -1.85 5.80 7.71
N ILE A 84 -1.31 6.09 6.54
CA ILE A 84 -1.94 6.94 5.54
C ILE A 84 -1.95 6.29 4.17
N ALA A 85 -2.95 6.63 3.36
CA ALA A 85 -3.02 6.31 1.94
C ALA A 85 -2.63 7.57 1.14
N PRO A 86 -1.37 7.71 0.68
CA PRO A 86 -0.91 8.95 0.05
C PRO A 86 -1.53 9.18 -1.33
N ASP A 87 -1.82 8.12 -2.06
CA ASP A 87 -2.34 8.18 -3.43
C ASP A 87 -3.82 7.75 -3.56
N GLY A 88 -4.36 7.02 -2.60
CA GLY A 88 -5.78 6.64 -2.60
C GLY A 88 -6.23 6.04 -3.93
N ALA A 89 -7.22 6.69 -4.57
CA ALA A 89 -7.75 6.29 -5.87
C ALA A 89 -7.00 6.84 -7.08
N ALA A 90 -5.94 7.64 -6.89
CA ALA A 90 -5.26 8.36 -7.96
C ALA A 90 -4.77 7.44 -9.09
N ASN A 91 -4.19 6.29 -8.75
CA ASN A 91 -3.67 5.35 -9.74
C ASN A 91 -4.77 4.68 -10.59
N TYR A 92 -5.99 4.54 -10.05
CA TYR A 92 -7.14 4.06 -10.82
C TYR A 92 -7.68 5.10 -11.80
N MET A 93 -7.42 6.38 -11.52
CA MET A 93 -8.02 7.51 -12.22
C MET A 93 -7.01 8.30 -13.06
N ARG A 94 -5.82 7.76 -13.33
CA ARG A 94 -4.75 8.48 -14.06
C ARG A 94 -5.20 9.18 -15.34
N PRO A 95 -5.96 8.55 -16.23
CA PRO A 95 -6.42 9.22 -17.46
C PRO A 95 -7.27 10.45 -17.18
N VAL A 96 -8.18 10.34 -16.21
CA VAL A 96 -9.07 11.46 -15.80
C VAL A 96 -8.28 12.57 -15.14
N LEU A 97 -7.32 12.23 -14.25
CA LEU A 97 -6.49 13.22 -13.56
C LEU A 97 -5.61 14.02 -14.53
N LYS A 98 -5.12 13.39 -15.60
CA LYS A 98 -4.31 14.05 -16.63
C LYS A 98 -5.10 15.10 -17.42
N GLU A 99 -6.39 14.93 -17.54
CA GLU A 99 -7.28 15.84 -18.29
C GLU A 99 -7.89 16.94 -17.39
N MET A 100 -7.66 16.89 -16.07
CA MET A 100 -8.17 17.91 -15.15
C MET A 100 -7.41 19.22 -15.31
N ASP A 101 -8.15 20.32 -15.26
CA ASP A 101 -7.55 21.65 -15.04
C ASP A 101 -7.01 21.76 -13.60
N GLU A 102 -6.23 22.81 -13.35
CA GLU A 102 -5.57 23.03 -12.06
C GLU A 102 -6.57 23.08 -10.89
N VAL A 103 -7.71 23.76 -11.08
CA VAL A 103 -8.73 23.90 -10.02
C VAL A 103 -9.31 22.55 -9.64
N LYS A 104 -9.69 21.73 -10.63
CA LYS A 104 -10.22 20.39 -10.39
C LYS A 104 -9.18 19.48 -9.75
N PHE A 105 -7.93 19.56 -10.19
CA PHE A 105 -6.86 18.78 -9.62
C PHE A 105 -6.59 19.16 -8.15
N GLU A 106 -6.58 20.43 -7.80
CA GLU A 106 -6.48 20.87 -6.40
C GLU A 106 -7.63 20.38 -5.53
N LEU A 107 -8.85 20.36 -6.06
CA LEU A 107 -10.01 19.79 -5.36
C LEU A 107 -9.84 18.28 -5.12
N PHE A 108 -9.29 17.56 -6.09
CA PHE A 108 -8.98 16.14 -5.91
C PHE A 108 -7.93 15.92 -4.82
N VAL A 109 -6.85 16.72 -4.82
CA VAL A 109 -5.81 16.66 -3.78
C VAL A 109 -6.40 16.95 -2.40
N ARG A 110 -7.25 17.98 -2.27
CA ARG A 110 -7.93 18.31 -1.02
C ARG A 110 -8.84 17.16 -0.54
N TYR A 111 -9.57 16.54 -1.45
CA TYR A 111 -10.38 15.36 -1.13
C TYR A 111 -9.48 14.22 -0.63
N GLN A 112 -8.42 13.88 -1.36
CA GLN A 112 -7.51 12.80 -0.96
C GLN A 112 -6.87 13.08 0.40
N MET A 113 -6.46 14.29 0.69
CA MET A 113 -5.94 14.66 1.99
C MET A 113 -6.99 14.48 3.11
N SER A 114 -8.25 14.77 2.82
CA SER A 114 -9.34 14.61 3.79
C SER A 114 -9.66 13.14 4.13
N VAL A 115 -9.34 12.21 3.25
CA VAL A 115 -9.64 10.77 3.41
C VAL A 115 -8.39 9.90 3.61
N ALA A 116 -7.21 10.50 3.58
CA ALA A 116 -5.93 9.75 3.60
C ALA A 116 -5.74 8.84 4.82
N GLU A 117 -6.37 9.15 5.94
CA GLU A 117 -6.29 8.36 7.17
C GLU A 117 -7.51 7.44 7.38
N ARG A 118 -8.45 7.42 6.45
CA ARG A 118 -9.65 6.57 6.57
C ARG A 118 -9.32 5.11 6.34
N MET A 119 -9.48 4.29 7.37
CA MET A 119 -9.20 2.85 7.33
C MET A 119 -10.11 2.08 6.36
N ASP A 120 -11.35 2.54 6.18
CA ASP A 120 -12.32 1.93 5.26
C ASP A 120 -11.95 2.10 3.78
N LEU A 121 -11.03 3.02 3.45
CA LEU A 121 -10.52 3.24 2.10
C LEU A 121 -9.07 2.79 1.91
N MET A 122 -8.38 2.45 2.99
CA MET A 122 -6.92 2.25 3.02
C MET A 122 -6.47 1.06 2.17
N GLY A 123 -7.18 -0.06 2.28
CA GLY A 123 -6.76 -1.33 1.65
C GLY A 123 -6.77 -1.33 0.13
N ALA A 124 -7.55 -0.46 -0.51
CA ALA A 124 -7.63 -0.34 -1.97
C ALA A 124 -6.70 0.74 -2.54
N SER A 125 -6.01 1.51 -1.70
CA SER A 125 -4.97 2.44 -2.16
C SER A 125 -3.82 1.68 -2.83
N ALA A 126 -3.17 2.28 -3.83
CA ALA A 126 -1.99 1.66 -4.44
C ALA A 126 -0.87 1.48 -3.42
N HIS A 127 -0.64 2.53 -2.63
CA HIS A 127 0.35 2.52 -1.56
C HIS A 127 -0.30 2.89 -0.22
N THR A 128 0.31 2.41 0.83
CA THR A 128 0.13 2.95 2.18
C THR A 128 1.49 3.33 2.75
N VAL A 129 1.51 4.33 3.63
CA VAL A 129 2.69 4.67 4.41
C VAL A 129 2.36 4.46 5.88
N ASP A 130 3.03 3.50 6.49
CA ASP A 130 2.93 3.24 7.91
C ASP A 130 4.02 4.02 8.65
N ILE A 131 3.62 4.82 9.62
CA ILE A 131 4.52 5.66 10.40
C ILE A 131 4.65 5.02 11.78
N LEU A 132 5.85 4.52 12.06
CA LEU A 132 6.16 3.73 13.24
C LEU A 132 7.12 4.47 14.15
N ARG A 133 6.94 4.33 15.46
CA ARG A 133 7.82 4.90 16.48
C ARG A 133 8.72 3.84 17.09
N VAL A 134 9.99 4.18 17.24
CA VAL A 134 10.96 3.37 17.99
C VAL A 134 10.88 3.75 19.48
N SER A 135 10.49 2.79 20.29
CA SER A 135 10.45 2.94 21.75
C SER A 135 11.84 2.85 22.41
#